data_5dd05a3e60b223fca142c32069286ce6
#
_entry.id   5dd05a3e60b223fca142c32069286ce6
#
_cell.length_a   1.000
_cell.length_b   1.000
_cell.length_c   1.000
_cell.angle_alpha   90.00
_cell.angle_beta   90.00
_cell.angle_gamma   90.00
#
_symmetry.space_group_name_H-M   'P 1'
#
loop_
_entity.id
_entity.type
_entity.pdbx_description
1 polymer ?
#
loop_
_entity_poly.entity_id
_entity_poly.type
_entity_poly.pdbx_seq_one_letter_code
_entity_poly.pdbx_strand_id
1 'polypeptide(L)'
;TAKVAFGEKYDNVLQVGAGNYGHTLLNFNASHSPQENKFIGVYLNHDAHAQGPVQSTFSARSENQARLVSRYLGTVNFWEGSVSASQQVNHAYGLAEIPSYLKAADIRLTYSYFNVLGKILSARKNAHSDYKLTLDAGLLQNPAGLSELIAKSHLFYSKDFSEKVKARFDADYIHGEYVSALGNKPLMRSFYRLNPSIAYASSRIRVNAGILVATEQEGADALAKTSIFPQFELDFGASDFIHLFGGIGGDVQFNTLKSFLA
;
A
#
# COMPACT_ATOMS: atom_id res chain seq x y z
N THR A 1 19.35 -24.43 10.57
CA THR A 1 18.17 -23.60 10.87
C THR A 1 18.63 -22.16 11.00
N ALA A 2 18.52 -21.36 9.94
CA ALA A 2 18.75 -19.93 10.08
C ALA A 2 17.62 -19.37 10.97
N LYS A 3 17.96 -18.93 12.18
CA LYS A 3 17.06 -18.11 12.97
C LYS A 3 16.77 -16.87 12.12
N VAL A 4 15.55 -16.70 11.69
CA VAL A 4 15.08 -15.39 11.21
C VAL A 4 14.93 -14.57 12.49
N ALA A 5 16.02 -13.95 12.92
CA ALA A 5 15.92 -12.87 13.89
C ALA A 5 15.11 -11.77 13.22
N PHE A 6 14.07 -11.26 13.86
CA PHE A 6 13.63 -9.91 13.56
C PHE A 6 14.90 -9.06 13.66
N GLY A 7 15.31 -8.46 12.54
CA GLY A 7 16.57 -7.73 12.46
C GLY A 7 16.75 -6.82 13.68
N GLU A 8 17.96 -6.41 13.91
CA GLU A 8 18.50 -5.68 15.05
C GLU A 8 17.48 -5.00 15.96
N LYS A 9 17.63 -5.15 17.28
CA LYS A 9 16.80 -4.45 18.28
C LYS A 9 16.68 -3.00 17.83
N TYR A 10 15.50 -2.61 17.37
CA TYR A 10 15.23 -1.23 17.06
C TYR A 10 15.41 -0.43 18.34
N ASP A 11 16.41 0.43 18.36
CA ASP A 11 16.56 1.39 19.43
C ASP A 11 15.33 2.31 19.41
N ASN A 12 14.78 2.59 20.57
CA ASN A 12 13.72 3.59 20.70
C ASN A 12 14.30 4.94 20.31
N VAL A 13 13.64 5.67 19.43
CA VAL A 13 14.12 6.93 18.89
C VAL A 13 13.12 8.02 19.18
N LEU A 14 13.59 9.13 19.74
CA LEU A 14 12.86 10.39 19.82
C LEU A 14 13.69 11.46 19.10
N GLN A 15 13.14 12.04 18.08
CA GLN A 15 13.72 13.16 17.35
C GLN A 15 12.76 14.35 17.42
N VAL A 16 13.25 15.49 17.86
CA VAL A 16 12.51 16.76 17.90
C VAL A 16 13.32 17.78 17.14
N GLY A 17 12.65 18.57 16.32
CA GLY A 17 13.30 19.60 15.51
C GLY A 17 12.44 20.84 15.35
N ALA A 18 13.10 21.96 15.18
CA ALA A 18 12.49 23.22 14.77
C ALA A 18 13.36 23.87 13.69
N GLY A 19 12.73 24.59 12.78
CA GLY A 19 13.44 25.18 11.63
C GLY A 19 12.79 26.45 11.10
N ASN A 20 13.28 26.90 9.96
CA ASN A 20 12.76 28.07 9.27
C ASN A 20 11.28 27.88 8.88
N TYR A 21 10.57 28.97 8.65
CA TYR A 21 9.16 28.97 8.26
C TYR A 21 8.20 28.37 9.32
N GLY A 22 8.61 28.38 10.60
CA GLY A 22 7.84 27.74 11.67
C GLY A 22 7.80 26.22 11.52
N HIS A 23 8.86 25.62 10.98
CA HIS A 23 8.99 24.15 10.86
C HIS A 23 9.07 23.52 12.24
N THR A 24 8.26 22.51 12.45
CA THR A 24 8.27 21.67 13.64
C THR A 24 8.31 20.20 13.20
N LEU A 25 9.18 19.42 13.82
CA LEU A 25 9.36 17.99 13.57
C LEU A 25 9.32 17.23 14.88
N LEU A 26 8.55 16.15 14.92
CA LEU A 26 8.59 15.13 15.97
C LEU A 26 8.53 13.75 15.32
N ASN A 27 9.56 12.96 15.53
CA ASN A 27 9.56 11.52 15.22
C ASN A 27 9.76 10.74 16.51
N PHE A 28 8.81 9.89 16.84
CA PHE A 28 8.89 8.96 17.96
C PHE A 28 8.67 7.55 17.47
N ASN A 29 9.64 6.69 17.70
CA ASN A 29 9.57 5.27 17.40
C ASN A 29 9.92 4.50 18.67
N ALA A 30 8.99 3.69 19.15
CA ALA A 30 9.22 2.81 20.27
C ALA A 30 8.80 1.39 19.90
N SER A 31 9.63 0.43 20.25
CA SER A 31 9.35 -0.97 19.96
C SER A 31 9.76 -1.86 21.13
N HIS A 32 9.05 -2.97 21.28
CA HIS A 32 9.30 -3.96 22.30
C HIS A 32 9.09 -5.35 21.73
N SER A 33 10.01 -6.25 22.05
CA SER A 33 9.93 -7.67 21.72
C SER A 33 9.80 -8.49 23.00
N PRO A 34 8.56 -8.71 23.50
CA PRO A 34 8.35 -9.41 24.76
C PRO A 34 8.83 -10.87 24.72
N GLN A 35 8.95 -11.43 23.52
CA GLN A 35 9.49 -12.75 23.21
C GLN A 35 10.25 -12.68 21.89
N GLU A 36 11.18 -13.62 21.63
CA GLU A 36 11.96 -13.68 20.38
C GLU A 36 11.08 -13.72 19.11
N ASN A 37 9.86 -14.17 19.23
CA ASN A 37 8.93 -14.33 18.12
C ASN A 37 7.77 -13.31 18.12
N LYS A 38 7.79 -12.34 19.01
CA LYS A 38 6.77 -11.29 19.11
C LYS A 38 7.40 -9.91 19.04
N PHE A 39 6.74 -9.01 18.33
CA PHE A 39 7.14 -7.62 18.18
C PHE A 39 5.91 -6.72 18.28
N ILE A 40 6.04 -5.63 19.01
CA ILE A 40 5.06 -4.55 19.08
C ILE A 40 5.82 -3.25 18.86
N GLY A 41 5.32 -2.38 17.97
CA GLY A 41 5.94 -1.09 17.67
C GLY A 41 4.89 0.03 17.59
N VAL A 42 5.24 1.18 18.13
CA VAL A 42 4.48 2.44 18.06
C VAL A 42 5.31 3.46 17.31
N TYR A 43 4.70 4.13 16.36
CA TYR A 43 5.33 5.14 15.51
C TYR A 43 4.47 6.38 15.51
N LEU A 44 5.06 7.52 15.84
CA LEU A 44 4.42 8.83 15.77
C LEU A 44 5.30 9.74 14.92
N ASN A 45 4.70 10.43 13.97
CA ASN A 45 5.36 11.42 13.14
C ASN A 45 4.53 12.70 13.12
N HIS A 46 5.19 13.82 13.26
CA HIS A 46 4.66 15.15 13.04
C HIS A 46 5.67 15.94 12.24
N ASP A 47 5.26 16.50 11.12
CA ASP A 47 6.03 17.43 10.29
C ASP A 47 5.12 18.57 9.88
N ALA A 48 5.45 19.79 10.25
CA ALA A 48 4.63 20.93 9.94
C ALA A 48 5.45 22.18 9.61
N HIS A 49 4.97 22.95 8.66
CA HIS A 49 5.46 24.27 8.32
C HIS A 49 4.32 25.27 8.45
N ALA A 50 4.45 26.22 9.36
CA ALA A 50 3.43 27.27 9.58
C ALA A 50 3.37 28.27 8.43
N GLN A 51 4.44 28.37 7.66
CA GLN A 51 4.59 29.26 6.51
C GLN A 51 5.43 28.57 5.43
N GLY A 52 5.36 29.05 4.20
CA GLY A 52 6.26 28.62 3.13
C GLY A 52 7.03 29.80 2.54
N PRO A 53 8.00 29.53 1.66
CA PRO A 53 8.83 30.54 1.02
C PRO A 53 8.05 31.43 0.05
N VAL A 54 6.90 30.95 -0.42
CA VAL A 54 6.02 31.65 -1.37
C VAL A 54 4.66 31.83 -0.70
N GLN A 55 4.11 33.04 -0.75
CA GLN A 55 2.77 33.36 -0.21
C GLN A 55 2.59 33.04 1.29
N SER A 56 3.68 32.96 2.05
CA SER A 56 3.69 32.83 3.52
C SER A 56 2.69 31.78 4.06
N THR A 57 1.66 32.19 4.82
CA THR A 57 0.66 31.30 5.44
C THR A 57 -0.21 30.53 4.44
N PHE A 58 -0.33 31.00 3.19
CA PHE A 58 -1.07 30.31 2.14
C PHE A 58 -0.36 29.04 1.65
N SER A 59 0.93 28.87 1.92
CA SER A 59 1.73 27.69 1.60
C SER A 59 2.07 26.85 2.85
N ALA A 60 1.37 27.06 3.97
CA ALA A 60 1.49 26.24 5.16
C ALA A 60 1.06 24.78 4.89
N ARG A 61 1.73 23.83 5.54
CA ARG A 61 1.38 22.42 5.46
C ARG A 61 1.64 21.73 6.79
N SER A 62 0.92 20.64 7.06
CA SER A 62 1.27 19.73 8.14
C SER A 62 0.90 18.31 7.82
N GLU A 63 1.70 17.38 8.33
CA GLU A 63 1.45 15.95 8.27
C GLU A 63 1.62 15.36 9.66
N ASN A 64 0.61 14.62 10.11
CA ASN A 64 0.60 13.91 11.38
C ASN A 64 0.31 12.44 11.09
N GLN A 65 1.07 11.53 11.68
CA GLN A 65 0.85 10.10 11.53
C GLN A 65 1.07 9.39 12.87
N ALA A 66 0.17 8.46 13.18
CA ALA A 66 0.30 7.50 14.26
C ALA A 66 0.12 6.09 13.71
N ARG A 67 0.96 5.15 14.11
CA ARG A 67 0.87 3.75 13.70
C ARG A 67 1.24 2.83 14.85
N LEU A 68 0.40 1.80 15.06
CA LEU A 68 0.66 0.66 15.92
C LEU A 68 0.86 -0.58 15.05
N VAL A 69 1.90 -1.35 15.30
CA VAL A 69 2.22 -2.59 14.58
C VAL A 69 2.41 -3.72 15.57
N SER A 70 1.85 -4.88 15.27
CA SER A 70 2.12 -6.13 16.00
C SER A 70 2.52 -7.22 15.02
N ARG A 71 3.55 -8.00 15.36
CA ARG A 71 4.04 -9.11 14.56
C ARG A 71 4.21 -10.34 15.44
N TYR A 72 3.90 -11.48 14.87
CA TYR A 72 4.11 -12.78 15.50
C TYR A 72 4.69 -13.76 14.48
N LEU A 73 5.85 -14.33 14.82
CA LEU A 73 6.48 -15.39 14.05
C LEU A 73 6.19 -16.74 14.70
N GLY A 74 5.20 -17.46 14.19
CA GLY A 74 4.92 -18.83 14.56
C GLY A 74 5.83 -19.83 13.83
N THR A 75 5.66 -21.10 14.15
CA THR A 75 6.41 -22.20 13.51
C THR A 75 5.98 -22.45 12.07
N VAL A 76 4.75 -22.11 11.74
CA VAL A 76 4.12 -22.33 10.42
C VAL A 76 3.83 -21.02 9.72
N ASN A 77 3.38 -20.02 10.46
CA ASN A 77 2.85 -18.76 9.95
C ASN A 77 3.54 -17.57 10.57
N PHE A 78 3.71 -16.52 9.75
CA PHE A 78 4.00 -15.18 10.22
C PHE A 78 2.71 -14.36 10.14
N TRP A 79 2.45 -13.58 11.18
CA TRP A 79 1.30 -12.67 11.30
C TRP A 79 1.80 -11.26 11.49
N GLU A 80 1.17 -10.33 10.79
CA GLU A 80 1.37 -8.90 11.00
C GLU A 80 0.00 -8.23 11.05
N GLY A 81 -0.22 -7.38 12.05
CA GLY A 81 -1.36 -6.49 12.15
C GLY A 81 -0.89 -5.08 12.35
N SER A 82 -1.53 -4.10 11.75
CA SER A 82 -1.27 -2.70 12.03
C SER A 82 -2.54 -1.86 11.94
N VAL A 83 -2.59 -0.82 12.77
CA VAL A 83 -3.59 0.23 12.75
C VAL A 83 -2.84 1.54 12.60
N SER A 84 -3.28 2.40 11.70
CA SER A 84 -2.69 3.72 11.50
C SER A 84 -3.76 4.79 11.30
N ALA A 85 -3.44 5.98 11.77
CA ALA A 85 -4.20 7.19 11.51
C ALA A 85 -3.24 8.27 11.01
N SER A 86 -3.63 9.01 10.00
CA SER A 86 -2.86 10.16 9.52
C SER A 86 -3.78 11.33 9.19
N GLN A 87 -3.25 12.54 9.35
CA GLN A 87 -3.89 13.77 8.94
C GLN A 87 -2.90 14.59 8.13
N GLN A 88 -3.31 15.00 6.96
CA GLN A 88 -2.56 15.89 6.10
C GLN A 88 -3.33 17.18 5.89
N VAL A 89 -2.67 18.30 6.10
CA VAL A 89 -3.19 19.63 5.84
C VAL A 89 -2.33 20.30 4.78
N ASN A 90 -2.95 20.69 3.70
CA ASN A 90 -2.34 21.46 2.62
C ASN A 90 -3.19 22.70 2.35
N HIS A 91 -2.67 23.64 1.59
CA HIS A 91 -3.39 24.79 1.10
C HIS A 91 -3.35 24.78 -0.43
N ALA A 92 -4.47 25.07 -1.06
CA ALA A 92 -4.55 25.20 -2.52
C ALA A 92 -4.03 26.57 -2.94
N TYR A 93 -2.70 26.73 -2.97
CA TYR A 93 -2.02 27.97 -3.36
C TYR A 93 -1.50 27.92 -4.80
N GLY A 94 -0.87 29.00 -5.27
CA GLY A 94 -0.31 29.10 -6.62
C GLY A 94 -1.04 30.12 -7.49
N LEU A 95 -1.87 30.98 -6.88
CA LEU A 95 -2.44 32.14 -7.54
C LEU A 95 -1.34 33.15 -7.85
N ALA A 96 -1.34 33.75 -9.03
CA ALA A 96 -0.39 34.82 -9.40
C ALA A 96 -0.52 36.03 -8.46
N GLU A 97 -1.76 36.38 -8.11
CA GLU A 97 -2.10 37.40 -7.11
C GLU A 97 -3.13 36.84 -6.14
N ILE A 98 -2.91 37.07 -4.85
CA ILE A 98 -3.86 36.66 -3.80
C ILE A 98 -4.90 37.77 -3.66
N PRO A 99 -6.19 37.48 -3.93
CA PRO A 99 -7.26 38.48 -3.71
C PRO A 99 -7.31 38.88 -2.23
N SER A 100 -7.52 40.16 -1.97
CA SER A 100 -7.51 40.72 -0.60
C SER A 100 -8.58 40.14 0.33
N TYR A 101 -9.65 39.58 -0.22
CA TYR A 101 -10.72 38.91 0.52
C TYR A 101 -10.42 37.46 0.88
N LEU A 102 -9.41 36.81 0.22
CA LEU A 102 -9.09 35.41 0.41
C LEU A 102 -8.25 35.21 1.68
N LYS A 103 -8.68 34.33 2.55
CA LYS A 103 -7.93 33.91 3.74
C LYS A 103 -7.30 32.54 3.54
N ALA A 104 -6.18 32.28 4.20
CA ALA A 104 -5.53 30.97 4.15
C ALA A 104 -6.48 29.81 4.57
N ALA A 105 -7.41 30.08 5.50
CA ALA A 105 -8.42 29.13 5.93
C ALA A 105 -9.39 28.71 4.81
N ASP A 106 -9.66 29.60 3.85
CA ASP A 106 -10.63 29.37 2.76
C ASP A 106 -10.10 28.35 1.72
N ILE A 107 -8.76 28.24 1.62
CA ILE A 107 -8.08 27.33 0.70
C ILE A 107 -7.42 26.14 1.41
N ARG A 108 -7.72 25.96 2.70
CA ARG A 108 -7.19 24.88 3.51
C ARG A 108 -7.85 23.55 3.14
N LEU A 109 -7.04 22.59 2.75
CA LEU A 109 -7.45 21.21 2.46
C LEU A 109 -6.94 20.31 3.57
N THR A 110 -7.85 19.66 4.29
CA THR A 110 -7.53 18.72 5.36
C THR A 110 -8.04 17.35 4.97
N TYR A 111 -7.15 16.35 5.00
CA TYR A 111 -7.50 14.96 4.77
C TYR A 111 -7.12 14.15 6.00
N SER A 112 -8.04 13.34 6.49
CA SER A 112 -7.80 12.38 7.56
C SER A 112 -7.93 10.97 6.97
N TYR A 113 -6.95 10.12 7.25
CA TYR A 113 -6.93 8.74 6.78
C TYR A 113 -6.75 7.79 7.96
N PHE A 114 -7.62 6.80 8.05
CA PHE A 114 -7.52 5.70 8.98
C PHE A 114 -7.35 4.40 8.22
N ASN A 115 -6.48 3.51 8.71
CA ASN A 115 -6.20 2.24 8.02
C ASN A 115 -5.97 1.11 9.01
N VAL A 116 -6.50 -0.06 8.68
CA VAL A 116 -6.27 -1.33 9.37
C VAL A 116 -5.73 -2.33 8.36
N LEU A 117 -4.62 -2.98 8.70
CA LEU A 117 -3.99 -3.99 7.87
C LEU A 117 -3.76 -5.26 8.67
N GLY A 118 -4.14 -6.38 8.08
CA GLY A 118 -3.83 -7.73 8.55
C GLY A 118 -3.10 -8.52 7.48
N LYS A 119 -2.08 -9.29 7.87
CA LYS A 119 -1.29 -10.09 6.94
C LYS A 119 -0.90 -11.41 7.57
N ILE A 120 -1.07 -12.48 6.81
CA ILE A 120 -0.62 -13.83 7.15
C ILE A 120 0.20 -14.33 5.98
N LEU A 121 1.34 -14.93 6.27
CA LEU A 121 2.14 -15.62 5.26
C LEU A 121 2.78 -16.88 5.84
N SER A 122 3.14 -17.82 4.97
CA SER A 122 3.89 -19.00 5.36
C SER A 122 5.26 -18.62 5.92
N ALA A 123 5.65 -19.23 7.04
CA ALA A 123 6.96 -19.04 7.68
C ALA A 123 7.91 -20.23 7.47
N ARG A 124 7.48 -21.29 6.82
CA ARG A 124 8.28 -22.50 6.56
C ARG A 124 9.21 -22.29 5.37
N LYS A 125 10.51 -22.32 5.60
CA LYS A 125 11.57 -22.20 4.57
C LYS A 125 11.61 -23.42 3.71
N ASN A 126 11.14 -24.42 3.58
CA ASN A 126 11.26 -25.58 2.70
C ASN A 126 9.90 -26.28 2.50
N ALA A 127 8.83 -25.52 2.62
CA ALA A 127 7.53 -26.05 2.27
C ALA A 127 7.40 -26.08 0.74
N HIS A 128 6.83 -27.18 0.21
CA HIS A 128 6.47 -27.25 -1.21
C HIS A 128 5.32 -26.28 -1.58
N SER A 129 4.85 -25.50 -0.63
CA SER A 129 3.82 -24.50 -0.87
C SER A 129 4.04 -23.28 0.00
N ASP A 130 3.84 -22.09 -0.60
CA ASP A 130 3.83 -20.80 0.07
C ASP A 130 2.48 -20.14 -0.11
N TYR A 131 2.08 -19.34 0.88
CA TYR A 131 0.89 -18.51 0.78
C TYR A 131 1.08 -17.17 1.50
N LYS A 132 0.32 -16.19 1.05
CA LYS A 132 0.20 -14.88 1.69
C LYS A 132 -1.22 -14.39 1.52
N LEU A 133 -1.86 -14.01 2.62
CA LEU A 133 -3.12 -13.29 2.62
C LEU A 133 -2.88 -11.92 3.24
N THR A 134 -3.32 -10.88 2.56
CA THR A 134 -3.31 -9.51 3.06
C THR A 134 -4.73 -8.97 3.01
N LEU A 135 -5.20 -8.41 4.11
CA LEU A 135 -6.46 -7.68 4.23
C LEU A 135 -6.12 -6.25 4.62
N ASP A 136 -6.66 -5.29 3.92
CA ASP A 136 -6.40 -3.87 4.10
C ASP A 136 -7.70 -3.09 3.97
N ALA A 137 -8.05 -2.31 4.98
CA ALA A 137 -9.21 -1.44 4.95
C ALA A 137 -8.79 -0.02 5.34
N GLY A 138 -9.19 0.95 4.54
CA GLY A 138 -8.85 2.35 4.72
C GLY A 138 -10.03 3.27 4.53
N LEU A 139 -10.14 4.29 5.37
CA LEU A 139 -11.13 5.34 5.30
C LEU A 139 -10.42 6.69 5.17
N LEU A 140 -10.64 7.38 4.06
CA LEU A 140 -10.21 8.74 3.81
C LEU A 140 -11.40 9.67 3.96
N GLN A 141 -11.22 10.79 4.66
CA GLN A 141 -12.26 11.79 4.86
C GLN A 141 -11.68 13.20 4.82
N ASN A 142 -12.53 14.17 4.44
CA ASN A 142 -12.25 15.57 4.62
C ASN A 142 -13.44 16.31 5.27
N PRO A 143 -13.23 17.49 5.88
CA PRO A 143 -14.31 18.27 6.51
C PRO A 143 -15.41 18.76 5.56
N ALA A 144 -15.16 18.78 4.25
CA ALA A 144 -16.14 19.19 3.26
C ALA A 144 -17.14 18.06 2.90
N GLY A 145 -17.07 16.89 3.56
CA GLY A 145 -17.98 15.78 3.36
C GLY A 145 -17.57 14.80 2.27
N LEU A 146 -16.33 14.91 1.75
CA LEU A 146 -15.77 13.90 0.87
C LEU A 146 -15.27 12.73 1.71
N SER A 147 -15.63 11.51 1.33
CA SER A 147 -15.10 10.30 1.95
C SER A 147 -14.84 9.20 0.92
N GLU A 148 -13.83 8.37 1.18
CA GLU A 148 -13.54 7.16 0.41
C GLU A 148 -13.24 6.02 1.39
N LEU A 149 -14.07 4.98 1.37
CA LEU A 149 -13.83 3.72 2.05
C LEU A 149 -13.28 2.72 1.03
N ILE A 150 -12.13 2.13 1.32
CA ILE A 150 -11.51 1.10 0.48
C ILE A 150 -11.27 -0.14 1.32
N ALA A 151 -11.73 -1.29 0.85
CA ALA A 151 -11.38 -2.60 1.39
C ALA A 151 -10.66 -3.41 0.31
N LYS A 152 -9.49 -3.96 0.64
CA LYS A 152 -8.66 -4.75 -0.27
C LYS A 152 -8.36 -6.10 0.34
N SER A 153 -8.40 -7.13 -0.45
CA SER A 153 -7.83 -8.43 -0.11
C SER A 153 -6.89 -8.89 -1.22
N HIS A 154 -5.75 -9.43 -0.84
CA HIS A 154 -4.79 -10.02 -1.77
C HIS A 154 -4.41 -11.40 -1.25
N LEU A 155 -4.61 -12.41 -2.07
CA LEU A 155 -4.22 -13.79 -1.85
C LEU A 155 -3.14 -14.18 -2.86
N PHE A 156 -2.00 -14.61 -2.35
CA PHE A 156 -0.97 -15.29 -3.12
C PHE A 156 -0.88 -16.73 -2.63
N TYR A 157 -0.80 -17.66 -3.55
CA TYR A 157 -0.52 -19.05 -3.29
C TYR A 157 0.47 -19.60 -4.33
N SER A 158 1.46 -20.37 -3.91
CA SER A 158 2.33 -21.08 -4.81
C SER A 158 2.57 -22.51 -4.34
N LYS A 159 2.77 -23.43 -5.29
CA LYS A 159 3.05 -24.83 -5.02
C LYS A 159 4.13 -25.35 -5.96
N ASP A 160 5.15 -25.96 -5.39
CA ASP A 160 6.18 -26.66 -6.14
C ASP A 160 5.69 -28.08 -6.46
N PHE A 161 5.56 -28.38 -7.74
CA PHE A 161 5.27 -29.75 -8.24
C PHE A 161 6.54 -30.57 -8.43
N SER A 162 7.65 -29.89 -8.71
CA SER A 162 8.99 -30.46 -8.80
C SER A 162 10.02 -29.36 -8.53
N GLU A 163 11.30 -29.72 -8.50
CA GLU A 163 12.40 -28.74 -8.41
C GLU A 163 12.40 -27.70 -9.53
N LYS A 164 11.77 -28.01 -10.67
CA LYS A 164 11.75 -27.16 -11.86
C LYS A 164 10.40 -26.53 -12.16
N VAL A 165 9.31 -27.03 -11.60
CA VAL A 165 7.96 -26.61 -11.95
C VAL A 165 7.22 -26.10 -10.72
N LYS A 166 6.74 -24.87 -10.80
CA LYS A 166 5.97 -24.20 -9.77
C LYS A 166 4.68 -23.61 -10.36
N ALA A 167 3.53 -23.88 -9.74
CA ALA A 167 2.31 -23.14 -10.01
C ALA A 167 2.18 -21.98 -9.05
N ARG A 168 1.61 -20.88 -9.53
CA ARG A 168 1.30 -19.66 -8.76
C ARG A 168 -0.12 -19.24 -9.03
N PHE A 169 -0.72 -18.64 -8.03
CA PHE A 169 -2.05 -18.07 -8.10
C PHE A 169 -2.07 -16.78 -7.29
N ASP A 170 -2.37 -15.67 -7.95
CA ASP A 170 -2.60 -14.38 -7.33
C ASP A 170 -4.06 -14.00 -7.52
N ALA A 171 -4.70 -13.52 -6.47
CA ALA A 171 -6.06 -13.00 -6.52
C ALA A 171 -6.16 -11.72 -5.71
N ASP A 172 -6.76 -10.70 -6.31
CA ASP A 172 -7.07 -9.44 -5.65
C ASP A 172 -8.57 -9.19 -5.71
N TYR A 173 -9.10 -8.68 -4.62
CA TYR A 173 -10.41 -8.08 -4.54
C TYR A 173 -10.30 -6.71 -3.92
N ILE A 174 -10.87 -5.71 -4.57
CA ILE A 174 -10.93 -4.34 -4.08
C ILE A 174 -12.37 -3.88 -4.16
N HIS A 175 -12.86 -3.37 -3.03
CA HIS A 175 -14.15 -2.68 -2.97
C HIS A 175 -13.91 -1.26 -2.50
N GLY A 176 -14.47 -0.31 -3.24
CA GLY A 176 -14.39 1.12 -2.94
C GLY A 176 -15.77 1.74 -2.89
N GLU A 177 -16.00 2.55 -1.88
CA GLU A 177 -17.17 3.43 -1.76
C GLU A 177 -16.69 4.87 -1.65
N TYR A 178 -17.14 5.70 -2.58
CA TYR A 178 -16.79 7.12 -2.66
C TYR A 178 -18.05 7.97 -2.46
N VAL A 179 -17.97 8.94 -1.55
CA VAL A 179 -19.01 9.94 -1.32
C VAL A 179 -18.44 11.32 -1.67
N SER A 180 -19.12 12.00 -2.57
CA SER A 180 -18.76 13.37 -2.97
C SER A 180 -19.19 14.39 -1.90
N ALA A 181 -18.41 15.45 -1.73
CA ALA A 181 -18.76 16.62 -0.91
C ALA A 181 -20.10 17.30 -1.32
N LEU A 182 -20.58 17.06 -2.53
CA LEU A 182 -21.84 17.63 -3.03
C LEU A 182 -23.08 16.79 -2.65
N GLY A 183 -22.93 15.76 -1.80
CA GLY A 183 -24.06 14.98 -1.29
C GLY A 183 -24.74 14.05 -2.30
N ASN A 184 -24.07 13.72 -3.40
CA ASN A 184 -24.55 12.74 -4.37
C ASN A 184 -24.59 11.33 -3.78
N LYS A 185 -25.31 10.42 -4.45
CA LYS A 185 -25.32 9.00 -4.06
C LYS A 185 -23.89 8.46 -4.03
N PRO A 186 -23.57 7.55 -3.07
CA PRO A 186 -22.27 6.90 -3.04
C PRO A 186 -21.98 6.21 -4.37
N LEU A 187 -20.77 6.40 -4.90
CA LEU A 187 -20.25 5.66 -6.02
C LEU A 187 -19.53 4.42 -5.49
N MET A 188 -20.05 3.27 -5.81
CA MET A 188 -19.45 1.99 -5.43
C MET A 188 -18.67 1.41 -6.61
N ARG A 189 -17.47 0.92 -6.36
CA ARG A 189 -16.63 0.24 -7.36
C ARG A 189 -16.09 -1.05 -6.79
N SER A 190 -16.20 -2.12 -7.56
CA SER A 190 -15.62 -3.42 -7.22
C SER A 190 -14.66 -3.85 -8.31
N PHE A 191 -13.51 -4.36 -7.91
CA PHE A 191 -12.47 -4.83 -8.80
C PHE A 191 -12.00 -6.21 -8.37
N TYR A 192 -11.94 -7.12 -9.31
CA TYR A 192 -11.46 -8.48 -9.15
C TYR A 192 -10.31 -8.71 -10.10
N ARG A 193 -9.22 -9.28 -9.63
CA ARG A 193 -8.09 -9.67 -10.45
C ARG A 193 -7.66 -11.10 -10.08
N LEU A 194 -7.52 -11.95 -11.09
CA LEU A 194 -7.04 -13.33 -10.95
C LEU A 194 -5.88 -13.54 -11.91
N ASN A 195 -4.79 -14.10 -11.41
CA ASN A 195 -3.59 -14.35 -12.19
C ASN A 195 -3.00 -15.74 -11.88
N PRO A 196 -3.57 -16.82 -12.43
CA PRO A 196 -2.94 -18.13 -12.42
C PRO A 196 -1.75 -18.16 -13.37
N SER A 197 -0.64 -18.75 -12.93
CA SER A 197 0.55 -18.94 -13.75
C SER A 197 1.31 -20.20 -13.40
N ILE A 198 2.11 -20.69 -14.36
CA ILE A 198 3.04 -21.81 -14.20
C ILE A 198 4.44 -21.30 -14.54
N ALA A 199 5.37 -21.53 -13.64
CA ALA A 199 6.77 -21.20 -13.82
C ALA A 199 7.57 -22.50 -13.98
N TYR A 200 8.45 -22.52 -14.98
CA TYR A 200 9.47 -23.54 -15.18
C TYR A 200 10.85 -22.91 -15.03
N ALA A 201 11.73 -23.52 -14.26
CA ALA A 201 13.10 -23.07 -14.09
C ALA A 201 14.09 -24.22 -14.20
N SER A 202 15.11 -24.03 -15.03
CA SER A 202 16.29 -24.88 -15.13
C SER A 202 17.55 -24.04 -14.98
N SER A 203 18.72 -24.66 -15.14
CA SER A 203 20.00 -23.92 -15.06
C SER A 203 20.15 -22.81 -16.11
N ARG A 204 19.49 -22.93 -17.25
CA ARG A 204 19.63 -21.99 -18.39
C ARG A 204 18.33 -21.35 -18.84
N ILE A 205 17.17 -21.90 -18.47
CA ILE A 205 15.88 -21.44 -18.98
C ILE A 205 14.96 -21.20 -17.80
N ARG A 206 14.34 -20.02 -17.77
CA ARG A 206 13.19 -19.71 -16.92
C ARG A 206 12.05 -19.26 -17.82
N VAL A 207 10.90 -19.87 -17.62
CA VAL A 207 9.67 -19.52 -18.32
C VAL A 207 8.59 -19.31 -17.29
N ASN A 208 7.84 -18.24 -17.43
CA ASN A 208 6.61 -18.01 -16.69
C ASN A 208 5.48 -17.80 -17.70
N ALA A 209 4.42 -18.57 -17.60
CA ALA A 209 3.25 -18.46 -18.47
C ALA A 209 1.98 -18.40 -17.62
N GLY A 210 1.10 -17.46 -17.92
CA GLY A 210 -0.12 -17.24 -17.17
C GLY A 210 -1.16 -16.47 -17.95
N ILE A 211 -2.27 -16.21 -17.27
CA ILE A 211 -3.38 -15.40 -17.77
C ILE A 211 -3.81 -14.48 -16.64
N LEU A 212 -3.87 -13.18 -16.90
CA LEU A 212 -4.47 -12.22 -15.99
C LEU A 212 -5.88 -11.91 -16.46
N VAL A 213 -6.85 -12.11 -15.57
CA VAL A 213 -8.26 -11.73 -15.77
C VAL A 213 -8.58 -10.63 -14.77
N ALA A 214 -8.99 -9.46 -15.26
CA ALA A 214 -9.40 -8.34 -14.44
C ALA A 214 -10.85 -7.96 -14.77
N THR A 215 -11.68 -7.80 -13.74
CA THR A 215 -13.08 -7.39 -13.88
C THR A 215 -13.34 -6.18 -12.99
N GLU A 216 -13.89 -5.13 -13.57
CA GLU A 216 -14.30 -3.92 -12.88
C GLU A 216 -15.81 -3.74 -13.02
N GLN A 217 -16.46 -3.33 -11.92
CA GLN A 217 -17.88 -2.96 -11.90
C GLN A 217 -18.03 -1.64 -11.15
N GLU A 218 -18.67 -0.67 -11.78
CA GLU A 218 -18.91 0.66 -11.24
C GLU A 218 -20.42 0.86 -11.00
N GLY A 219 -20.84 0.83 -9.71
CA GLY A 219 -22.24 0.81 -9.32
C GLY A 219 -22.86 -0.58 -9.34
N ALA A 220 -23.99 -0.75 -8.63
CA ALA A 220 -24.67 -2.03 -8.52
C ALA A 220 -25.33 -2.46 -9.85
N ASP A 221 -25.77 -1.48 -10.64
CA ASP A 221 -26.54 -1.71 -11.88
C ASP A 221 -25.67 -1.65 -13.16
N ALA A 222 -24.37 -1.35 -13.02
CA ALA A 222 -23.46 -1.25 -14.16
C ALA A 222 -23.01 -2.63 -14.64
N LEU A 223 -22.87 -2.77 -15.96
CA LEU A 223 -22.29 -3.96 -16.56
C LEU A 223 -20.81 -4.07 -16.17
N ALA A 224 -20.42 -5.24 -15.70
CA ALA A 224 -19.02 -5.51 -15.38
C ALA A 224 -18.19 -5.52 -16.67
N LYS A 225 -17.04 -4.82 -16.64
CA LYS A 225 -16.06 -4.82 -17.72
C LYS A 225 -14.95 -5.79 -17.38
N THR A 226 -14.79 -6.84 -18.20
CA THR A 226 -13.73 -7.83 -18.04
C THR A 226 -12.66 -7.67 -19.12
N SER A 227 -11.40 -7.70 -18.69
CA SER A 227 -10.23 -7.67 -19.54
C SER A 227 -9.38 -8.91 -19.28
N ILE A 228 -8.83 -9.50 -20.35
CA ILE A 228 -8.00 -10.69 -20.26
C ILE A 228 -6.66 -10.39 -20.94
N PHE A 229 -5.57 -10.65 -20.24
CA PHE A 229 -4.22 -10.43 -20.72
C PHE A 229 -3.41 -11.75 -20.64
N PRO A 230 -2.90 -12.26 -21.75
CA PRO A 230 -1.90 -13.31 -21.69
C PRO A 230 -0.64 -12.76 -21.02
N GLN A 231 0.01 -13.60 -20.23
CA GLN A 231 1.29 -13.27 -19.59
C GLN A 231 2.30 -14.35 -19.97
N PHE A 232 3.42 -13.92 -20.51
CA PHE A 232 4.51 -14.81 -20.86
C PHE A 232 5.84 -14.08 -20.62
N GLU A 233 6.75 -14.75 -19.93
CA GLU A 233 8.11 -14.28 -19.69
C GLU A 233 9.07 -15.41 -19.99
N LEU A 234 10.17 -15.11 -20.66
CA LEU A 234 11.27 -16.00 -20.96
C LEU A 234 12.58 -15.33 -20.53
N ASP A 235 13.39 -16.06 -19.78
CA ASP A 235 14.79 -15.75 -19.51
C ASP A 235 15.62 -16.96 -19.96
N PHE A 236 16.54 -16.74 -20.89
CA PHE A 236 17.41 -17.74 -21.46
C PHE A 236 18.89 -17.37 -21.30
N GLY A 237 19.62 -18.13 -20.52
CA GLY A 237 21.07 -18.03 -20.39
C GLY A 237 21.78 -18.68 -21.57
N ALA A 238 22.16 -17.90 -22.59
CA ALA A 238 22.90 -18.38 -23.75
C ALA A 238 24.34 -18.78 -23.38
N SER A 239 24.93 -18.10 -22.38
CA SER A 239 26.22 -18.41 -21.76
C SER A 239 26.24 -17.88 -20.33
N ASP A 240 27.35 -18.08 -19.60
CA ASP A 240 27.52 -17.51 -18.24
C ASP A 240 27.52 -15.97 -18.21
N PHE A 241 27.70 -15.34 -19.37
CA PHE A 241 27.78 -13.86 -19.52
C PHE A 241 26.63 -13.27 -20.33
N ILE A 242 25.81 -14.08 -21.00
CA ILE A 242 24.75 -13.58 -21.91
C ILE A 242 23.42 -14.18 -21.49
N HIS A 243 22.49 -13.30 -21.09
CA HIS A 243 21.10 -13.63 -20.83
C HIS A 243 20.21 -12.87 -21.82
N LEU A 244 19.29 -13.61 -22.43
CA LEU A 244 18.24 -13.06 -23.30
C LEU A 244 16.93 -13.16 -22.54
N PHE A 245 16.25 -12.03 -22.40
CA PHE A 245 14.93 -12.01 -21.76
C PHE A 245 13.92 -11.32 -22.67
N GLY A 246 12.70 -11.77 -22.58
CA GLY A 246 11.58 -11.17 -23.29
C GLY A 246 10.27 -11.56 -22.65
N GLY A 247 9.24 -10.77 -22.88
CA GLY A 247 7.94 -11.07 -22.32
C GLY A 247 6.83 -10.27 -22.99
N ILE A 248 5.61 -10.74 -22.77
CA ILE A 248 4.37 -10.08 -23.14
C ILE A 248 3.42 -10.16 -21.96
N GLY A 249 2.73 -9.06 -21.67
CA GLY A 249 1.75 -8.99 -20.59
C GLY A 249 0.98 -7.70 -20.61
N GLY A 250 -0.05 -7.63 -19.80
CA GLY A 250 -0.83 -6.43 -19.52
C GLY A 250 -1.36 -6.48 -18.10
N ASP A 251 -1.80 -5.34 -17.58
CA ASP A 251 -2.41 -5.22 -16.26
C ASP A 251 -3.46 -4.10 -16.25
N VAL A 252 -4.33 -4.13 -15.24
CA VAL A 252 -5.30 -3.09 -14.93
C VAL A 252 -5.06 -2.61 -13.52
N GLN A 253 -4.95 -1.29 -13.34
CA GLN A 253 -4.77 -0.67 -12.03
C GLN A 253 -6.07 -0.06 -11.53
N PHE A 254 -6.39 -0.32 -10.28
CA PHE A 254 -7.47 0.33 -9.57
C PHE A 254 -6.95 1.60 -8.88
N ASN A 255 -7.36 2.76 -9.38
CA ASN A 255 -7.01 4.05 -8.79
C ASN A 255 -7.96 4.43 -7.68
N THR A 256 -7.42 4.93 -6.57
CA THR A 256 -8.14 5.44 -5.41
C THR A 256 -7.93 6.94 -5.27
N LEU A 257 -8.83 7.65 -4.59
CA LEU A 257 -8.62 9.06 -4.29
C LEU A 257 -7.31 9.28 -3.53
N LYS A 258 -7.01 8.39 -2.57
CA LYS A 258 -5.74 8.44 -1.84
C LYS A 258 -4.53 8.37 -2.77
N SER A 259 -4.58 7.63 -3.88
CA SER A 259 -3.45 7.51 -4.81
C SER A 259 -3.15 8.82 -5.56
N PHE A 260 -4.09 9.76 -5.59
CA PHE A 260 -3.88 11.10 -6.18
C PHE A 260 -3.43 12.14 -5.15
N LEU A 261 -3.47 11.82 -3.85
CA LEU A 261 -3.07 12.72 -2.77
C LEU A 261 -1.64 12.42 -2.27
N ALA A 262 -1.07 11.30 -2.66
CA ALA A 262 0.29 10.89 -2.37
C ALA A 262 1.25 11.53 -3.39
#